data_8bb79565919b5bdf51c7c3c4c4a9b96a
#
_entry.id   8bb79565919b5bdf51c7c3c4c4a9b96a
#
_cell.length_a   1.000
_cell.length_b   1.000
_cell.length_c   1.000
_cell.angle_alpha   90.00
_cell.angle_beta   90.00
_cell.angle_gamma   90.00
#
_symmetry.space_group_name_H-M   'P 1'
#
loop_
_entity.id
_entity.type
_entity.pdbx_description
1 polymer ?
#
loop_
_entity_poly.entity_id
_entity_poly.type
_entity_poly.pdbx_seq_one_letter_code
_entity_poly.pdbx_strand_id
1 'polypeptide(L)'
;VEEANRAIEEQVEAIMPHVERRVLENGARLFMLDVELFAHRFTFPPPGKTSGEVHDRLVRAYAGEPIVTIGYGPDFAVLRSRGVMMNIPQMVRELRDEIAGAGVSGGGHLVVGSIKFVEGMRDVVLENLIKKIGKAPI
;
A
#
# COMPACT_ATOMS: atom_id res chain seq x y z
N VAL A 1 5.59 11.23 23.03
CA VAL A 1 4.47 11.33 22.09
C VAL A 1 4.73 12.40 21.04
N GLU A 2 5.13 13.60 21.44
CA GLU A 2 5.45 14.68 20.49
C GLU A 2 6.67 14.34 19.63
N GLU A 3 7.68 13.71 20.20
CA GLU A 3 8.87 13.29 19.46
C GLU A 3 8.54 12.20 18.44
N ALA A 4 7.67 11.26 18.81
CA ALA A 4 7.23 10.21 17.90
C ALA A 4 6.42 10.79 16.74
N ASN A 5 5.52 11.73 17.01
CA ASN A 5 4.73 12.40 15.98
C ASN A 5 5.60 13.24 15.05
N ARG A 6 6.60 13.90 15.60
CA ARG A 6 7.55 14.68 14.79
C ARG A 6 8.37 13.78 13.89
N ALA A 7 8.84 12.63 14.39
CA ALA A 7 9.60 11.67 13.61
C ALA A 7 8.76 11.13 12.44
N ILE A 8 7.47 10.85 12.68
CA ILE A 8 6.55 10.42 11.64
C ILE A 8 6.38 11.52 10.59
N GLU A 9 6.16 12.75 11.00
CA GLU A 9 5.99 13.88 10.09
C GLU A 9 7.24 14.11 9.24
N GLU A 10 8.42 14.08 9.84
CA GLU A 10 9.68 14.23 9.11
C GLU A 10 9.86 13.12 8.07
N GLN A 11 9.56 11.88 8.43
CA GLN A 11 9.64 10.75 7.52
C GLN A 11 8.65 10.89 6.37
N VAL A 12 7.41 11.26 6.65
CA VAL A 12 6.39 11.48 5.63
C VAL A 12 6.79 12.60 4.67
N GLU A 13 7.30 13.71 5.18
CA GLU A 13 7.80 14.80 4.34
C GLU A 13 8.92 14.34 3.41
N ALA A 14 9.82 13.49 3.89
CA ALA A 14 10.91 12.95 3.09
C ALA A 14 10.41 11.97 2.01
N ILE A 15 9.34 11.24 2.29
CA ILE A 15 8.79 10.22 1.38
C ILE A 15 7.91 10.83 0.28
N MET A 16 7.13 11.85 0.58
CA MET A 16 6.11 12.39 -0.34
C MET A 16 6.62 12.68 -1.75
N PRO A 17 7.82 13.27 -1.95
CA PRO A 17 8.32 13.49 -3.32
C PRO A 17 8.60 12.22 -4.11
N HIS A 18 8.75 11.09 -3.43
CA HIS A 18 9.09 9.80 -4.05
C HIS A 18 7.89 8.87 -4.21
N VAL A 19 6.69 9.32 -3.87
CA VAL A 19 5.47 8.53 -4.03
C VAL A 19 5.14 8.39 -5.51
N GLU A 20 5.04 7.16 -6.00
CA GLU A 20 4.61 6.88 -7.36
C GLU A 20 3.09 7.05 -7.48
N ARG A 21 2.63 7.63 -8.57
CA ARG A 21 1.22 7.96 -8.77
C ARG A 21 0.71 7.34 -10.07
N ARG A 22 -0.44 6.70 -10.00
CA ARG A 22 -1.13 6.14 -11.18
C ARG A 22 -2.63 6.39 -11.04
N VAL A 23 -3.32 6.42 -12.18
CA VAL A 23 -4.80 6.38 -12.22
C VAL A 23 -5.19 5.03 -12.75
N LEU A 24 -6.04 4.32 -12.02
CA LEU A 24 -6.43 2.95 -12.37
C LEU A 24 -7.64 2.93 -13.31
N GLU A 25 -7.92 1.73 -13.86
CA GLU A 25 -9.01 1.51 -14.80
C GLU A 25 -10.37 1.97 -14.26
N ASN A 26 -10.63 1.74 -12.97
CA ASN A 26 -11.86 2.17 -12.32
C ASN A 26 -11.89 3.65 -11.92
N GLY A 27 -10.84 4.40 -12.24
CA GLY A 27 -10.73 5.81 -11.88
C GLY A 27 -10.09 6.09 -10.54
N ALA A 28 -9.76 5.04 -9.77
CA ALA A 28 -9.09 5.22 -8.49
C ALA A 28 -7.67 5.77 -8.66
N ARG A 29 -7.27 6.65 -7.77
CA ARG A 29 -5.89 7.14 -7.72
C ARG A 29 -5.06 6.18 -6.88
N LEU A 30 -4.02 5.63 -7.46
CA LEU A 30 -3.09 4.75 -6.77
C LEU A 30 -1.82 5.51 -6.41
N PHE A 31 -1.42 5.38 -5.16
CA PHE A 31 -0.16 5.93 -4.65
C PHE A 31 0.66 4.80 -4.07
N MET A 32 1.92 4.68 -4.51
CA MET A 32 2.81 3.62 -4.08
C MET A 32 4.08 4.22 -3.48
N LEU A 33 4.53 3.66 -2.37
CA LEU A 33 5.76 4.08 -1.72
C LEU A 33 6.58 2.87 -1.29
N ASP A 34 7.90 2.96 -1.51
CA ASP A 34 8.84 1.97 -1.02
C ASP A 34 9.19 2.34 0.43
N VAL A 35 8.61 1.60 1.38
CA VAL A 35 8.82 1.91 2.80
C VAL A 35 10.24 1.62 3.25
N GLU A 36 10.98 0.77 2.55
CA GLU A 36 12.37 0.48 2.90
C GLU A 36 13.36 1.52 2.40
N LEU A 37 12.99 2.34 1.44
CA LEU A 37 13.85 3.40 0.95
C LEU A 37 14.33 4.31 2.09
N PHE A 38 13.50 4.49 3.10
CA PHE A 38 13.81 5.34 4.24
C PHE A 38 13.91 4.57 5.56
N ALA A 39 13.39 3.36 5.61
CA ALA A 39 13.24 2.59 6.85
C ALA A 39 14.58 2.17 7.48
N HIS A 40 15.61 1.99 6.68
CA HIS A 40 16.93 1.59 7.18
C HIS A 40 17.60 2.69 8.01
N ARG A 41 17.14 3.92 7.88
CA ARG A 41 17.63 5.06 8.66
C ARG A 41 16.82 5.26 9.94
N PHE A 42 15.65 4.66 9.99
CA PHE A 42 14.69 4.86 11.07
C PHE A 42 14.09 3.52 11.47
N THR A 43 14.45 3.05 12.64
CA THR A 43 13.81 1.85 13.18
C THR A 43 12.38 2.15 13.63
N PHE A 44 12.03 3.40 13.70
CA PHE A 44 10.72 3.90 14.09
C PHE A 44 10.41 5.15 13.24
N PRO A 45 9.17 5.36 12.77
CA PRO A 45 7.99 4.52 12.99
C PRO A 45 7.98 3.27 12.10
N PRO A 46 7.16 2.26 12.45
CA PRO A 46 7.04 1.07 11.62
C PRO A 46 6.39 1.40 10.25
N PRO A 47 6.69 0.60 9.21
CA PRO A 47 6.23 0.88 7.84
C PRO A 47 4.73 1.08 7.70
N GLY A 48 3.92 0.28 8.41
CA GLY A 48 2.47 0.41 8.36
C GLY A 48 1.96 1.75 8.88
N LYS A 49 2.62 2.29 9.89
CA LYS A 49 2.25 3.58 10.47
C LYS A 49 2.63 4.73 9.53
N THR A 50 3.80 4.66 8.92
CA THR A 50 4.24 5.65 7.95
C THR A 50 3.34 5.68 6.73
N SER A 51 3.02 4.51 6.16
CA SER A 51 2.12 4.44 5.00
C SER A 51 0.71 4.90 5.34
N GLY A 52 0.25 4.68 6.58
CA GLY A 52 -1.03 5.19 7.06
C GLY A 52 -1.08 6.70 7.09
N GLU A 53 -0.03 7.35 7.56
CA GLU A 53 0.05 8.82 7.58
C GLU A 53 0.12 9.41 6.17
N VAL A 54 0.87 8.76 5.27
CA VAL A 54 0.88 9.16 3.85
C VAL A 54 -0.52 9.06 3.27
N HIS A 55 -1.22 7.95 3.53
CA HIS A 55 -2.59 7.75 3.07
C HIS A 55 -3.52 8.85 3.59
N ASP A 56 -3.45 9.18 4.87
CA ASP A 56 -4.32 10.20 5.47
C ASP A 56 -4.07 11.58 4.85
N ARG A 57 -2.82 11.91 4.57
CA ARG A 57 -2.49 13.16 3.87
C ARG A 57 -3.08 13.21 2.46
N LEU A 58 -2.99 12.09 1.73
CA LEU A 58 -3.51 12.01 0.37
C LEU A 58 -5.04 12.08 0.36
N VAL A 59 -5.70 11.43 1.32
CA VAL A 59 -7.15 11.49 1.47
C VAL A 59 -7.61 12.93 1.70
N ARG A 60 -6.88 13.70 2.50
CA ARG A 60 -7.19 15.11 2.72
C ARG A 60 -6.93 15.95 1.47
N ALA A 61 -5.83 15.69 0.76
CA ALA A 61 -5.46 16.43 -0.44
C ALA A 61 -6.40 16.18 -1.61
N TYR A 62 -6.92 14.97 -1.74
CA TYR A 62 -7.83 14.56 -2.81
C TYR A 62 -9.21 14.22 -2.26
N ALA A 63 -9.77 15.13 -1.47
CA ALA A 63 -11.05 14.92 -0.79
C ALA A 63 -12.16 14.50 -1.77
N GLY A 64 -12.88 13.44 -1.42
CA GLY A 64 -13.99 12.93 -2.23
C GLY A 64 -13.58 11.98 -3.35
N GLU A 65 -12.30 11.80 -3.65
CA GLU A 65 -11.85 10.91 -4.72
C GLU A 65 -11.52 9.52 -4.15
N PRO A 66 -11.70 8.44 -4.96
CA PRO A 66 -11.28 7.11 -4.56
C PRO A 66 -9.76 7.00 -4.58
N ILE A 67 -9.18 6.56 -3.47
CA ILE A 67 -7.73 6.52 -3.28
C ILE A 67 -7.31 5.16 -2.73
N VAL A 68 -6.25 4.60 -3.30
CA VAL A 68 -5.57 3.42 -2.76
C VAL A 68 -4.11 3.76 -2.53
N THR A 69 -3.61 3.44 -1.35
CA THR A 69 -2.21 3.64 -0.98
C THR A 69 -1.57 2.29 -0.69
N ILE A 70 -0.46 2.01 -1.34
CA ILE A 70 0.32 0.79 -1.14
C ILE A 70 1.71 1.17 -0.65
N GLY A 71 2.04 0.74 0.58
CA GLY A 71 3.40 0.81 1.09
C GLY A 71 4.03 -0.58 0.97
N TYR A 72 5.13 -0.72 0.27
CA TYR A 72 5.71 -2.02 -0.01
C TYR A 72 7.16 -2.12 0.43
N GLY A 73 7.56 -3.35 0.77
CA GLY A 73 8.94 -3.74 1.00
C GLY A 73 9.32 -4.88 0.05
N PRO A 74 10.44 -5.57 0.29
CA PRO A 74 10.89 -6.63 -0.63
C PRO A 74 9.99 -7.86 -0.61
N ASP A 75 9.26 -8.11 0.47
CA ASP A 75 8.46 -9.32 0.67
C ASP A 75 7.07 -9.06 1.25
N PHE A 76 6.62 -7.80 1.24
CA PHE A 76 5.31 -7.44 1.79
C PHE A 76 4.74 -6.18 1.15
N ALA A 77 3.44 -5.99 1.30
CA ALA A 77 2.75 -4.76 0.96
C ALA A 77 1.64 -4.50 1.99
N VAL A 78 1.50 -3.25 2.41
CA VAL A 78 0.37 -2.80 3.24
C VAL A 78 -0.52 -1.93 2.39
N LEU A 79 -1.83 -2.19 2.47
CA LEU A 79 -2.81 -1.55 1.60
C LEU A 79 -3.84 -0.79 2.44
N ARG A 80 -4.18 0.40 1.95
CA ARG A 80 -5.27 1.19 2.51
C ARG A 80 -6.06 1.81 1.37
N SER A 81 -7.38 1.86 1.51
CA SER A 81 -8.20 2.54 0.51
C SER A 81 -9.28 3.39 1.13
N ARG A 82 -9.73 4.34 0.35
CA ARG A 82 -10.93 5.11 0.63
C ARG A 82 -11.74 5.17 -0.66
N GLY A 83 -12.98 4.68 -0.58
CA GLY A 83 -13.86 4.67 -1.73
C GLY A 83 -13.62 3.55 -2.72
N VAL A 84 -12.77 2.59 -2.40
CA VAL A 84 -12.52 1.39 -3.23
C VAL A 84 -12.68 0.16 -2.34
N MET A 85 -13.55 -0.76 -2.74
CA MET A 85 -13.83 -1.98 -1.99
C MET A 85 -12.94 -3.10 -2.50
N MET A 86 -11.75 -3.23 -1.90
CA MET A 86 -10.71 -4.12 -2.42
C MET A 86 -10.93 -5.61 -2.15
N ASN A 87 -11.66 -5.97 -1.11
CA ASN A 87 -11.81 -7.36 -0.65
C ASN A 87 -10.46 -8.10 -0.61
N ILE A 88 -9.61 -7.66 0.29
CA ILE A 88 -8.24 -8.17 0.41
C ILE A 88 -8.15 -9.68 0.60
N PRO A 89 -8.98 -10.33 1.45
CA PRO A 89 -8.94 -11.78 1.58
C PRO A 89 -9.16 -12.52 0.26
N GLN A 90 -10.07 -12.05 -0.56
CA GLN A 90 -10.32 -12.66 -1.88
C GLN A 90 -9.14 -12.43 -2.81
N MET A 91 -8.59 -11.23 -2.85
CA MET A 91 -7.43 -10.91 -3.67
C MET A 91 -6.22 -11.78 -3.30
N VAL A 92 -6.00 -12.01 -2.01
CA VAL A 92 -4.92 -12.90 -1.53
C VAL A 92 -5.12 -14.32 -2.05
N ARG A 93 -6.33 -14.86 -1.98
CA ARG A 93 -6.62 -16.20 -2.47
C ARG A 93 -6.38 -16.30 -3.98
N GLU A 94 -6.85 -15.32 -4.73
CA GLU A 94 -6.67 -15.28 -6.18
C GLU A 94 -5.20 -15.18 -6.58
N LEU A 95 -4.46 -14.30 -5.93
CA LEU A 95 -3.03 -14.14 -6.20
C LEU A 95 -2.25 -15.42 -5.87
N ARG A 96 -2.61 -16.09 -4.78
CA ARG A 96 -1.99 -17.36 -4.40
C ARG A 96 -2.16 -18.42 -5.49
N ASP A 97 -3.34 -18.48 -6.06
CA ASP A 97 -3.67 -19.45 -7.10
C ASP A 97 -3.07 -19.08 -8.46
N GLU A 98 -3.04 -17.79 -8.78
CA GLU A 98 -2.58 -17.29 -10.08
C GLU A 98 -1.06 -17.23 -10.22
N ILE A 99 -0.34 -16.99 -9.12
CA ILE A 99 1.11 -16.81 -9.15
C ILE A 99 1.76 -17.96 -8.36
N ALA A 100 2.08 -19.03 -9.08
CA ALA A 100 2.75 -20.18 -8.48
C ALA A 100 4.15 -19.80 -7.95
N GLY A 101 4.47 -20.25 -6.75
CA GLY A 101 5.77 -20.02 -6.15
C GLY A 101 5.95 -18.66 -5.48
N ALA A 102 4.98 -17.77 -5.57
CA ALA A 102 5.06 -16.45 -4.94
C ALA A 102 4.79 -16.50 -3.43
N GLY A 103 4.18 -17.58 -2.94
CA GLY A 103 3.90 -17.75 -1.51
C GLY A 103 3.01 -16.66 -0.94
N VAL A 104 2.03 -16.19 -1.71
CA VAL A 104 1.18 -15.06 -1.29
C VAL A 104 0.33 -15.46 -0.09
N SER A 105 0.37 -14.66 0.95
CA SER A 105 -0.45 -14.81 2.15
C SER A 105 -0.80 -13.43 2.68
N GLY A 106 -1.68 -13.38 3.65
CA GLY A 106 -2.07 -12.12 4.27
C GLY A 106 -3.55 -12.07 4.53
N GLY A 107 -4.02 -10.90 4.87
CA GLY A 107 -5.43 -10.68 5.18
C GLY A 107 -5.71 -9.25 5.53
N GLY A 108 -6.92 -9.01 5.95
CA GLY A 108 -7.40 -7.69 6.33
C GLY A 108 -8.88 -7.58 6.08
N HIS A 109 -9.30 -6.35 5.87
CA HIS A 109 -10.69 -6.00 5.62
C HIS A 109 -10.86 -5.53 4.17
N LEU A 110 -11.98 -4.89 3.87
CA LEU A 110 -12.25 -4.39 2.53
C LEU A 110 -11.40 -3.18 2.14
N VAL A 111 -10.90 -2.45 3.10
CA VAL A 111 -10.19 -1.18 2.85
C VAL A 111 -8.80 -1.09 3.49
N VAL A 112 -8.43 -2.04 4.35
CA VAL A 112 -7.13 -2.08 5.03
C VAL A 112 -6.66 -3.52 5.13
N GLY A 113 -5.40 -3.77 4.81
CA GLY A 113 -4.82 -5.09 4.97
C GLY A 113 -3.35 -5.14 4.62
N SER A 114 -2.79 -6.33 4.73
CA SER A 114 -1.41 -6.58 4.39
C SER A 114 -1.27 -7.89 3.63
N ILE A 115 -0.29 -7.93 2.75
CA ILE A 115 0.02 -9.10 1.92
C ILE A 115 1.50 -9.40 2.06
N LYS A 116 1.82 -10.68 2.20
CA LYS A 116 3.20 -11.17 2.21
C LYS A 116 3.44 -12.05 1.00
N PHE A 117 4.67 -12.05 0.52
CA PHE A 117 5.07 -12.86 -0.62
C PHE A 117 6.57 -13.16 -0.54
N VAL A 118 7.02 -14.06 -1.40
CA VAL A 118 8.43 -14.44 -1.44
C VAL A 118 9.25 -13.30 -2.02
N GLU A 119 10.38 -12.98 -1.39
CA GLU A 119 11.32 -11.99 -1.91
C GLU A 119 11.75 -12.36 -3.33
N GLY A 120 11.79 -11.39 -4.21
CA GLY A 120 12.06 -11.59 -5.63
C GLY A 120 10.79 -11.69 -6.49
N MET A 121 9.62 -11.90 -5.89
CA MET A 121 8.34 -11.97 -6.59
C MET A 121 7.52 -10.69 -6.50
N ARG A 122 8.09 -9.65 -5.91
CA ARG A 122 7.37 -8.40 -5.63
C ARG A 122 6.73 -7.79 -6.87
N ASP A 123 7.48 -7.63 -7.94
CA ASP A 123 6.99 -6.91 -9.11
C ASP A 123 5.82 -7.64 -9.76
N VAL A 124 5.90 -8.97 -9.86
CA VAL A 124 4.82 -9.80 -10.39
C VAL A 124 3.57 -9.71 -9.51
N VAL A 125 3.76 -9.83 -8.19
CA VAL A 125 2.65 -9.76 -7.23
C VAL A 125 1.99 -8.38 -7.27
N LEU A 126 2.76 -7.31 -7.21
CA LEU A 126 2.22 -5.95 -7.20
C LEU A 126 1.49 -5.61 -8.50
N GLU A 127 2.03 -5.96 -9.66
CA GLU A 127 1.36 -5.68 -10.93
C GLU A 127 0.01 -6.41 -11.04
N ASN A 128 -0.05 -7.66 -10.60
CA ASN A 128 -1.32 -8.41 -10.59
C ASN A 128 -2.30 -7.86 -9.57
N LEU A 129 -1.80 -7.48 -8.39
CA LEU A 129 -2.62 -6.84 -7.36
C LEU A 129 -3.22 -5.53 -7.86
N ILE A 130 -2.43 -4.69 -8.51
CA ILE A 130 -2.87 -3.41 -9.05
C ILE A 130 -3.98 -3.60 -10.09
N LYS A 131 -3.86 -4.60 -10.95
CA LYS A 131 -4.92 -4.92 -11.92
C LYS A 131 -6.23 -5.28 -11.22
N LYS A 132 -6.17 -6.06 -10.15
CA LYS A 132 -7.36 -6.43 -9.37
C LYS A 132 -7.99 -5.21 -8.69
N ILE A 133 -7.17 -4.34 -8.13
CA ILE A 133 -7.65 -3.11 -7.51
C ILE A 133 -8.33 -2.21 -8.55
N GLY A 134 -7.78 -2.13 -9.76
CA GLY A 134 -8.36 -1.35 -10.86
C GLY A 134 -9.71 -1.87 -11.35
N LYS A 135 -10.08 -3.09 -10.97
CA LYS A 135 -11.39 -3.69 -11.29
C LYS A 135 -12.33 -3.73 -10.10
N ALA A 136 -11.89 -3.27 -8.94
CA ALA A 136 -12.70 -3.29 -7.73
C ALA A 136 -13.81 -2.23 -7.80
N PRO A 137 -14.95 -2.46 -7.11
CA PRO A 137 -16.04 -1.48 -7.07
C PRO A 137 -15.62 -0.19 -6.36
N ILE A 138 -16.14 0.90 -6.87
CA ILE A 138 -15.96 2.22 -6.27
C ILE A 138 -17.24 2.66 -5.58
#